data_7ef4ebc385d0816e839b163af27bd8e6
#
_entry.id   7ef4ebc385d0816e839b163af27bd8e6
#
_cell.length_a   1.000
_cell.length_b   1.000
_cell.length_c   1.000
_cell.angle_alpha   90.00
_cell.angle_beta   90.00
_cell.angle_gamma   90.00
#
_symmetry.space_group_name_H-M   'P 1'
#
loop_
_entity.id
_entity.type
_entity.pdbx_description
1 polymer ?
#
loop_
_entity_poly.entity_id
_entity_poly.type
_entity_poly.pdbx_seq_one_letter_code
_entity_poly.pdbx_strand_id
1 'polypeptide(L)'
;GVKTLKVYTPITVEEVDYDRDGGLKRYGDVTEMQDVVQELTMTQDKAFTLTIDKGNNLDQNLVKNAADMLRLQLNEKSTPAADKYAFKRFVTMAGSIVESAKPTKANIISKIADASQALDDALVPDDNRYLYLTSEMYKLVCTSDEFAGVDVLARQSIAKGVCGEVFGMNVVRVPKSYLPEDVYFLVAHKDAVLMPYKIADAKVHEDPVGVSGALIEGRHYYDAYVLGAKCGGVYALVDEDCRSSVPTISQGKITAFGKVRYTLDGSDPRYS
;
A
#
# COMPACT_ATOMS: atom_id res chain seq x y z
N GLY A 1 -1.25 9.26 24.97
CA GLY A 1 -0.63 9.63 23.70
C GLY A 1 -1.66 9.81 22.61
N VAL A 2 -1.48 10.80 21.77
CA VAL A 2 -2.40 11.08 20.65
C VAL A 2 -2.31 9.92 19.65
N LYS A 3 -3.43 9.25 19.39
CA LYS A 3 -3.54 8.15 18.40
C LYS A 3 -3.71 8.67 16.97
N THR A 4 -3.98 9.96 16.82
CA THR A 4 -4.29 10.60 15.53
C THR A 4 -3.04 11.22 14.92
N LEU A 5 -2.86 11.02 13.63
CA LEU A 5 -1.88 11.68 12.78
C LEU A 5 -2.62 12.67 11.89
N LYS A 6 -2.17 13.92 11.84
CA LYS A 6 -2.69 14.92 10.90
C LYS A 6 -1.74 15.00 9.72
N VAL A 7 -2.26 14.78 8.53
CA VAL A 7 -1.52 14.93 7.27
C VAL A 7 -2.04 16.15 6.56
N TYR A 8 -1.15 17.10 6.27
CA TYR A 8 -1.43 18.31 5.53
C TYR A 8 -1.01 18.08 4.08
N THR A 9 -1.96 18.14 3.16
CA THR A 9 -1.68 18.06 1.73
C THR A 9 -1.92 19.43 1.13
N PRO A 10 -0.88 20.14 0.65
CA PRO A 10 -1.06 21.44 0.02
C PRO A 10 -1.87 21.29 -1.27
N ILE A 11 -2.81 22.23 -1.48
CA ILE A 11 -3.63 22.30 -2.68
C ILE A 11 -3.00 23.31 -3.62
N THR A 12 -2.85 22.93 -4.88
CA THR A 12 -2.43 23.85 -5.95
C THR A 12 -3.61 24.75 -6.31
N VAL A 13 -3.32 25.97 -6.80
CA VAL A 13 -4.30 26.90 -7.33
C VAL A 13 -4.39 26.75 -8.83
N GLU A 14 -5.58 27.00 -9.40
CA GLU A 14 -5.77 27.04 -10.85
C GLU A 14 -5.06 28.25 -11.46
N GLU A 15 -4.53 28.09 -12.67
CA GLU A 15 -3.94 29.18 -13.41
C GLU A 15 -5.06 30.11 -13.92
N VAL A 16 -4.79 31.41 -13.89
CA VAL A 16 -5.64 32.43 -14.44
C VAL A 16 -4.94 33.14 -15.59
N ASP A 17 -5.68 33.65 -16.56
CA ASP A 17 -5.11 34.41 -17.66
C ASP A 17 -4.47 35.70 -17.15
N TYR A 18 -3.26 35.96 -17.62
CA TYR A 18 -2.56 37.18 -17.28
C TYR A 18 -3.21 38.40 -17.99
N ASP A 19 -3.78 39.29 -17.19
CA ASP A 19 -4.40 40.52 -17.69
C ASP A 19 -3.36 41.64 -17.85
N ARG A 20 -3.02 41.98 -19.09
CA ARG A 20 -2.05 43.02 -19.40
C ARG A 20 -2.52 44.42 -19.01
N ASP A 21 -3.84 44.63 -18.95
CA ASP A 21 -4.47 45.90 -18.65
C ASP A 21 -5.00 45.98 -17.20
N GLY A 22 -4.86 44.90 -16.41
CA GLY A 22 -5.42 44.73 -15.07
C GLY A 22 -4.73 45.51 -13.92
N GLY A 23 -3.87 46.48 -14.23
CA GLY A 23 -3.23 47.32 -13.23
C GLY A 23 -2.35 46.53 -12.27
N LEU A 24 -2.68 46.54 -10.95
CA LEU A 24 -1.95 45.79 -9.92
C LEU A 24 -2.46 44.34 -9.76
N LYS A 25 -3.54 43.94 -10.45
CA LYS A 25 -4.14 42.59 -10.38
C LYS A 25 -3.84 41.75 -11.64
N ARG A 26 -2.73 41.99 -12.32
CA ARG A 26 -2.38 41.30 -13.59
C ARG A 26 -2.26 39.77 -13.45
N TYR A 27 -1.93 39.25 -12.27
CA TYR A 27 -1.83 37.81 -11.95
C TYR A 27 -3.12 37.25 -11.30
N GLY A 28 -4.24 37.99 -11.36
CA GLY A 28 -5.47 37.63 -10.65
C GLY A 28 -5.44 38.07 -9.18
N ASP A 29 -6.38 37.57 -8.41
CA ASP A 29 -6.43 37.83 -6.97
C ASP A 29 -5.42 36.97 -6.20
N VAL A 30 -4.73 37.56 -5.25
CA VAL A 30 -3.76 36.85 -4.41
C VAL A 30 -4.54 35.97 -3.43
N THR A 31 -4.38 34.66 -3.58
CA THR A 31 -4.93 33.65 -2.68
C THR A 31 -3.81 32.99 -1.88
N GLU A 32 -4.01 32.83 -0.58
CA GLU A 32 -3.08 32.07 0.26
C GLU A 32 -3.23 30.57 -0.06
N MET A 33 -2.08 29.87 -0.13
CA MET A 33 -2.09 28.41 -0.35
C MET A 33 -2.83 27.73 0.80
N GLN A 34 -3.80 26.90 0.43
CA GLN A 34 -4.61 26.14 1.40
C GLN A 34 -4.12 24.70 1.48
N ASP A 35 -4.32 24.08 2.63
CA ASP A 35 -4.02 22.68 2.88
C ASP A 35 -5.30 21.88 3.14
N VAL A 36 -5.38 20.69 2.53
CA VAL A 36 -6.34 19.68 2.97
C VAL A 36 -5.76 18.93 4.15
N VAL A 37 -6.45 19.00 5.29
CA VAL A 37 -6.05 18.29 6.50
C VAL A 37 -6.83 16.99 6.58
N GLN A 38 -6.10 15.87 6.55
CA GLN A 38 -6.68 14.54 6.78
C GLN A 38 -6.25 14.04 8.16
N GLU A 39 -7.23 13.69 9.00
CA GLU A 39 -6.98 13.09 10.31
C GLU A 39 -6.99 11.56 10.21
N LEU A 40 -5.88 10.93 10.52
CA LEU A 40 -5.67 9.50 10.41
C LEU A 40 -5.47 8.90 11.80
N THR A 41 -6.38 8.00 12.21
CA THR A 41 -6.29 7.34 13.51
C THR A 41 -5.62 5.99 13.39
N MET A 42 -4.46 5.84 14.04
CA MET A 42 -3.69 4.59 14.02
C MET A 42 -4.39 3.51 14.86
N THR A 43 -4.48 2.31 14.31
CA THR A 43 -5.25 1.20 14.91
C THR A 43 -4.42 -0.05 15.21
N GLN A 44 -3.24 -0.22 14.61
CA GLN A 44 -2.44 -1.44 14.75
C GLN A 44 -1.37 -1.28 15.82
N ASP A 45 -1.64 -1.80 17.02
CA ASP A 45 -0.68 -1.89 18.13
C ASP A 45 -0.39 -3.38 18.38
N LYS A 46 0.76 -3.85 17.93
CA LYS A 46 1.16 -5.26 17.94
C LYS A 46 2.40 -5.44 18.82
N ALA A 47 2.40 -6.51 19.59
CA ALA A 47 3.54 -6.88 20.42
C ALA A 47 3.82 -8.37 20.28
N PHE A 48 5.06 -8.75 20.58
CA PHE A 48 5.47 -10.13 20.73
C PHE A 48 6.45 -10.28 21.90
N THR A 49 6.48 -11.47 22.46
CA THR A 49 7.40 -11.85 23.53
C THR A 49 7.93 -13.25 23.25
N LEU A 50 9.23 -13.44 23.37
CA LEU A 50 9.94 -14.71 23.21
C LEU A 50 10.90 -14.92 24.38
N THR A 51 11.00 -16.14 24.87
CA THR A 51 11.98 -16.51 25.90
C THR A 51 12.96 -17.55 25.36
N ILE A 52 14.24 -17.42 25.76
CA ILE A 52 15.28 -18.41 25.49
C ILE A 52 15.82 -18.87 26.85
N ASP A 53 15.40 -20.05 27.25
CA ASP A 53 15.89 -20.66 28.49
C ASP A 53 17.35 -21.15 28.36
N LYS A 54 18.18 -20.88 29.35
CA LYS A 54 19.60 -21.24 29.34
C LYS A 54 19.82 -22.75 29.29
N GLY A 55 19.05 -23.52 30.09
CA GLY A 55 19.18 -24.98 30.13
C GLY A 55 18.85 -25.61 28.78
N ASN A 56 17.68 -25.28 28.23
CA ASN A 56 17.24 -25.77 26.92
C ASN A 56 18.18 -25.34 25.78
N ASN A 57 18.77 -24.15 25.87
CA ASN A 57 19.68 -23.65 24.84
C ASN A 57 21.06 -24.38 24.94
N LEU A 58 21.53 -24.67 26.15
CA LEU A 58 22.74 -25.50 26.37
C LEU A 58 22.54 -26.89 25.79
N ASP A 59 21.41 -27.53 26.04
CA ASP A 59 21.08 -28.86 25.53
C ASP A 59 21.02 -28.89 23.99
N GLN A 60 20.74 -27.74 23.36
CA GLN A 60 20.74 -27.55 21.91
C GLN A 60 22.06 -26.99 21.36
N ASN A 61 23.17 -27.10 22.09
CA ASN A 61 24.49 -26.58 21.72
C ASN A 61 24.53 -25.07 21.44
N LEU A 62 23.77 -24.27 22.18
CA LEU A 62 23.73 -22.80 22.08
C LEU A 62 23.30 -22.28 20.69
N VAL A 63 22.43 -22.99 20.00
CA VAL A 63 21.94 -22.62 18.64
C VAL A 63 21.14 -21.31 18.67
N LYS A 64 20.53 -20.99 19.81
CA LYS A 64 19.64 -19.81 19.90
C LYS A 64 20.38 -18.61 20.47
N ASN A 65 20.69 -17.66 19.61
CA ASN A 65 21.18 -16.33 19.99
C ASN A 65 19.98 -15.35 20.02
N ALA A 66 19.89 -14.52 21.04
CA ALA A 66 18.77 -13.58 21.21
C ALA A 66 18.63 -12.61 20.03
N ALA A 67 19.75 -12.06 19.52
CA ALA A 67 19.74 -11.13 18.38
C ALA A 67 19.29 -11.80 17.08
N ASP A 68 19.71 -13.04 16.84
CA ASP A 68 19.32 -13.80 15.65
C ASP A 68 17.85 -14.23 15.72
N MET A 69 17.36 -14.61 16.89
CA MET A 69 15.95 -14.93 17.10
C MET A 69 15.06 -13.71 16.94
N LEU A 70 15.49 -12.54 17.43
CA LEU A 70 14.80 -11.27 17.18
C LEU A 70 14.74 -10.96 15.69
N ARG A 71 15.87 -11.07 14.98
CA ARG A 71 15.92 -10.84 13.52
C ARG A 71 14.99 -11.79 12.76
N LEU A 72 14.99 -13.05 13.14
CA LEU A 72 14.13 -14.08 12.56
C LEU A 72 12.64 -13.74 12.77
N GLN A 73 12.27 -13.39 14.00
CA GLN A 73 10.89 -12.97 14.33
C GLN A 73 10.45 -11.75 13.52
N LEU A 74 11.32 -10.74 13.40
CA LEU A 74 11.01 -9.54 12.63
C LEU A 74 10.83 -9.87 11.14
N ASN A 75 11.75 -10.62 10.54
CA ASN A 75 11.75 -10.92 9.11
C ASN A 75 10.65 -11.90 8.70
N GLU A 76 10.35 -12.91 9.52
CA GLU A 76 9.42 -13.98 9.14
C GLU A 76 7.98 -13.74 9.60
N LYS A 77 7.77 -12.90 10.61
CA LYS A 77 6.43 -12.68 11.19
C LYS A 77 6.01 -11.23 11.19
N SER A 78 6.79 -10.36 11.85
CA SER A 78 6.34 -8.97 12.08
C SER A 78 6.26 -8.15 10.79
N THR A 79 7.32 -8.14 9.99
CA THR A 79 7.35 -7.42 8.71
C THR A 79 6.33 -7.98 7.72
N PRO A 80 6.24 -9.31 7.46
CA PRO A 80 5.20 -9.84 6.58
C PRO A 80 3.77 -9.57 7.05
N ALA A 81 3.53 -9.53 8.37
CA ALA A 81 2.20 -9.20 8.89
C ALA A 81 1.84 -7.73 8.65
N ALA A 82 2.81 -6.81 8.82
CA ALA A 82 2.64 -5.40 8.56
C ALA A 82 2.42 -5.13 7.06
N ASP A 83 3.20 -5.77 6.19
CA ASP A 83 3.06 -5.65 4.73
C ASP A 83 1.69 -6.14 4.24
N LYS A 84 1.24 -7.31 4.70
CA LYS A 84 -0.10 -7.83 4.38
C LYS A 84 -1.21 -6.87 4.80
N TYR A 85 -1.07 -6.29 5.98
CA TYR A 85 -2.03 -5.29 6.46
C TYR A 85 -2.01 -4.04 5.58
N ALA A 86 -0.82 -3.53 5.23
CA ALA A 86 -0.66 -2.35 4.39
C ALA A 86 -1.28 -2.57 2.99
N PHE A 87 -0.95 -3.68 2.32
CA PHE A 87 -1.54 -4.00 1.02
C PHE A 87 -3.06 -4.11 1.08
N LYS A 88 -3.61 -4.76 2.11
CA LYS A 88 -5.06 -4.83 2.30
C LYS A 88 -5.68 -3.44 2.42
N ARG A 89 -5.05 -2.53 3.16
CA ARG A 89 -5.50 -1.14 3.32
C ARG A 89 -5.41 -0.38 2.01
N PHE A 90 -4.30 -0.48 1.29
CA PHE A 90 -4.10 0.20 0.02
C PHE A 90 -5.12 -0.22 -1.03
N VAL A 91 -5.41 -1.52 -1.14
CA VAL A 91 -6.46 -2.03 -2.03
C VAL A 91 -7.84 -1.50 -1.63
N THR A 92 -8.18 -1.57 -0.34
CA THR A 92 -9.51 -1.13 0.15
C THR A 92 -9.73 0.37 -0.04
N MET A 93 -8.65 1.16 0.04
CA MET A 93 -8.67 2.62 -0.07
C MET A 93 -8.19 3.12 -1.44
N ALA A 94 -8.02 2.25 -2.43
CA ALA A 94 -7.62 2.65 -3.77
C ALA A 94 -8.65 3.59 -4.41
N GLY A 95 -8.18 4.62 -5.10
CA GLY A 95 -9.05 5.54 -5.84
C GLY A 95 -9.77 4.84 -6.99
N SER A 96 -9.04 3.93 -7.67
CA SER A 96 -9.58 3.12 -8.77
C SER A 96 -9.53 1.65 -8.40
N ILE A 97 -10.69 1.01 -8.28
CA ILE A 97 -10.84 -0.43 -8.08
C ILE A 97 -11.60 -0.98 -9.28
N VAL A 98 -10.91 -1.73 -10.15
CA VAL A 98 -11.48 -2.23 -11.40
C VAL A 98 -11.65 -3.74 -11.31
N GLU A 99 -12.85 -4.19 -11.63
CA GLU A 99 -13.21 -5.61 -11.70
C GLU A 99 -12.80 -6.20 -13.04
N SER A 100 -12.30 -7.42 -13.02
CA SER A 100 -11.90 -8.12 -14.24
C SER A 100 -11.89 -9.62 -14.03
N ALA A 101 -12.23 -10.37 -15.05
CA ALA A 101 -11.89 -11.78 -15.09
C ALA A 101 -10.37 -11.98 -14.94
N LYS A 102 -9.97 -13.14 -14.44
CA LYS A 102 -8.56 -13.46 -14.17
C LYS A 102 -7.68 -13.18 -15.39
N PRO A 103 -6.62 -12.36 -15.24
CA PRO A 103 -5.70 -12.08 -16.33
C PRO A 103 -5.05 -13.35 -16.90
N THR A 104 -4.89 -13.35 -18.22
CA THR A 104 -4.24 -14.43 -18.98
C THR A 104 -2.96 -13.92 -19.62
N LYS A 105 -2.15 -14.83 -20.19
CA LYS A 105 -0.94 -14.46 -20.94
C LYS A 105 -1.22 -13.43 -22.06
N ALA A 106 -2.37 -13.52 -22.71
CA ALA A 106 -2.74 -12.68 -23.85
C ALA A 106 -3.22 -11.28 -23.47
N ASN A 107 -3.69 -11.04 -22.23
CA ASN A 107 -4.31 -9.77 -21.86
C ASN A 107 -3.67 -9.07 -20.65
N ILE A 108 -2.70 -9.69 -19.99
CA ILE A 108 -2.06 -9.12 -18.79
C ILE A 108 -1.40 -7.77 -19.09
N ILE A 109 -0.73 -7.65 -20.23
CA ILE A 109 -0.04 -6.40 -20.62
C ILE A 109 -1.05 -5.30 -20.90
N SER A 110 -2.14 -5.61 -21.61
CA SER A 110 -3.23 -4.64 -21.84
C SER A 110 -3.85 -4.16 -20.51
N LYS A 111 -4.08 -5.08 -19.55
CA LYS A 111 -4.60 -4.72 -18.22
C LYS A 111 -3.64 -3.81 -17.42
N ILE A 112 -2.33 -4.01 -17.57
CA ILE A 112 -1.33 -3.14 -16.95
C ILE A 112 -1.29 -1.77 -17.66
N ALA A 113 -1.45 -1.74 -18.98
CA ALA A 113 -1.56 -0.50 -19.74
C ALA A 113 -2.82 0.30 -19.33
N ASP A 114 -3.97 -0.36 -19.18
CA ASP A 114 -5.21 0.26 -18.68
C ASP A 114 -5.01 0.90 -17.29
N ALA A 115 -4.23 0.23 -16.41
CA ALA A 115 -3.90 0.80 -15.11
C ALA A 115 -2.99 2.03 -15.20
N SER A 116 -1.98 2.01 -16.11
CA SER A 116 -1.15 3.20 -16.37
C SER A 116 -1.98 4.34 -16.89
N GLN A 117 -2.85 4.08 -17.87
CA GLN A 117 -3.76 5.09 -18.42
C GLN A 117 -4.66 5.70 -17.32
N ALA A 118 -5.20 4.89 -16.42
CA ALA A 118 -6.05 5.39 -15.33
C ALA A 118 -5.30 6.35 -14.39
N LEU A 119 -3.99 6.14 -14.17
CA LEU A 119 -3.16 7.08 -13.42
C LEU A 119 -2.88 8.36 -14.21
N ASP A 120 -2.66 8.24 -15.52
CA ASP A 120 -2.46 9.40 -16.41
C ASP A 120 -3.71 10.28 -16.46
N ASP A 121 -4.89 9.67 -16.61
CA ASP A 121 -6.18 10.36 -16.59
C ASP A 121 -6.46 11.05 -15.24
N ALA A 122 -5.88 10.52 -14.15
CA ALA A 122 -5.93 11.12 -12.82
C ALA A 122 -4.81 12.16 -12.58
N LEU A 123 -4.02 12.52 -13.61
CA LEU A 123 -2.90 13.47 -13.57
C LEU A 123 -1.85 13.12 -12.49
N VAL A 124 -1.62 11.83 -12.28
CA VAL A 124 -0.57 11.35 -11.36
C VAL A 124 0.79 11.45 -12.05
N PRO A 125 1.84 11.99 -11.40
CA PRO A 125 3.18 12.03 -11.98
C PRO A 125 3.69 10.65 -12.45
N ASP A 126 4.48 10.61 -13.52
CA ASP A 126 5.01 9.37 -14.09
C ASP A 126 6.11 8.74 -13.24
N ASP A 127 6.82 9.54 -12.48
CA ASP A 127 7.88 9.07 -11.60
C ASP A 127 7.31 8.38 -10.34
N ASN A 128 8.11 7.49 -9.75
CA ASN A 128 7.75 6.81 -8.50
C ASN A 128 6.42 6.01 -8.50
N ARG A 129 6.01 5.49 -9.66
CA ARG A 129 4.91 4.53 -9.79
C ARG A 129 5.45 3.11 -9.57
N TYR A 130 4.76 2.33 -8.76
CA TYR A 130 5.11 0.95 -8.43
C TYR A 130 3.99 0.00 -8.80
N LEU A 131 4.33 -1.04 -9.56
CA LEU A 131 3.43 -2.12 -9.95
C LEU A 131 3.73 -3.36 -9.10
N TYR A 132 2.85 -3.68 -8.16
CA TYR A 132 2.96 -4.85 -7.29
C TYR A 132 2.25 -6.04 -7.93
N LEU A 133 3.04 -7.02 -8.38
CA LEU A 133 2.56 -8.24 -9.03
C LEU A 133 2.73 -9.44 -8.10
N THR A 134 1.71 -10.29 -8.03
CA THR A 134 1.90 -11.62 -7.47
C THR A 134 2.85 -12.44 -8.35
N SER A 135 3.50 -13.47 -7.77
CA SER A 135 4.40 -14.34 -8.55
C SER A 135 3.72 -15.00 -9.76
N GLU A 136 2.40 -15.24 -9.67
CA GLU A 136 1.60 -15.76 -10.78
C GLU A 136 1.47 -14.73 -11.92
N MET A 137 1.03 -13.50 -11.56
CA MET A 137 0.89 -12.41 -12.55
C MET A 137 2.24 -12.02 -13.16
N TYR A 138 3.29 -11.99 -12.35
CA TYR A 138 4.66 -11.76 -12.83
C TYR A 138 5.08 -12.79 -13.89
N LYS A 139 4.79 -14.09 -13.66
CA LYS A 139 5.04 -15.15 -14.65
C LYS A 139 4.28 -14.88 -15.96
N LEU A 140 3.01 -14.44 -15.90
CA LEU A 140 2.23 -14.12 -17.09
C LEU A 140 2.86 -12.98 -17.88
N VAL A 141 3.31 -11.90 -17.20
CA VAL A 141 4.02 -10.79 -17.84
C VAL A 141 5.28 -11.26 -18.54
N CYS A 142 6.15 -12.02 -17.86
CA CYS A 142 7.40 -12.51 -18.43
C CYS A 142 7.21 -13.48 -19.62
N THR A 143 6.07 -14.16 -19.68
CA THR A 143 5.76 -15.14 -20.75
C THR A 143 4.84 -14.59 -21.82
N SER A 144 4.36 -13.33 -21.71
CA SER A 144 3.51 -12.70 -22.72
C SER A 144 4.26 -12.54 -24.04
N ASP A 145 3.53 -12.62 -25.14
CA ASP A 145 4.14 -12.54 -26.48
C ASP A 145 4.64 -11.13 -26.79
N GLU A 146 3.99 -10.11 -26.24
CA GLU A 146 4.38 -8.71 -26.33
C GLU A 146 5.72 -8.45 -25.63
N PHE A 147 5.98 -9.08 -24.50
CA PHE A 147 7.22 -8.96 -23.75
C PHE A 147 8.33 -9.85 -24.33
N ALA A 148 7.98 -10.99 -24.93
CA ALA A 148 8.92 -11.90 -25.58
C ALA A 148 9.50 -11.34 -26.89
N GLY A 149 8.82 -10.38 -27.51
CA GLY A 149 9.27 -9.69 -28.74
C GLY A 149 10.29 -8.58 -28.51
N VAL A 150 10.48 -8.13 -27.29
CA VAL A 150 11.39 -7.05 -26.94
C VAL A 150 12.80 -7.58 -26.72
N ASP A 151 13.75 -6.86 -27.21
CA ASP A 151 15.20 -7.02 -27.35
C ASP A 151 15.94 -7.99 -26.40
N VAL A 152 17.07 -8.52 -26.87
CA VAL A 152 17.98 -9.48 -26.20
C VAL A 152 18.38 -9.02 -24.77
N LEU A 153 18.47 -7.71 -24.52
CA LEU A 153 18.77 -7.13 -23.21
C LEU A 153 17.62 -7.33 -22.21
N ALA A 154 16.37 -7.19 -22.64
CA ALA A 154 15.19 -7.47 -21.82
C ALA A 154 15.12 -8.95 -21.46
N ARG A 155 15.46 -9.85 -22.38
CA ARG A 155 15.54 -11.31 -22.13
C ARG A 155 16.58 -11.67 -21.07
N GLN A 156 17.73 -10.99 -21.03
CA GLN A 156 18.75 -11.22 -20.01
C GLN A 156 18.31 -10.73 -18.62
N SER A 157 17.56 -9.63 -18.55
CA SER A 157 16.96 -9.14 -17.29
C SER A 157 15.85 -10.09 -16.81
N ILE A 158 15.01 -10.61 -17.71
CA ILE A 158 13.98 -11.62 -17.42
C ILE A 158 14.60 -12.93 -16.95
N ALA A 159 15.70 -13.40 -17.59
CA ALA A 159 16.42 -14.60 -17.16
C ALA A 159 16.99 -14.48 -15.74
N LYS A 160 17.33 -13.27 -15.29
CA LYS A 160 17.73 -12.98 -13.91
C LYS A 160 16.56 -12.79 -12.94
N GLY A 161 15.32 -12.89 -13.42
CA GLY A 161 14.11 -12.73 -12.60
C GLY A 161 13.81 -11.28 -12.19
N VAL A 162 14.34 -10.30 -12.93
CA VAL A 162 14.12 -8.88 -12.70
C VAL A 162 13.36 -8.31 -13.90
N CYS A 163 12.05 -8.09 -13.79
CA CYS A 163 11.33 -7.15 -14.64
C CYS A 163 11.55 -5.77 -14.02
N GLY A 164 12.43 -4.96 -14.61
CA GLY A 164 12.78 -3.68 -14.04
C GLY A 164 11.60 -2.70 -14.05
N GLU A 165 11.03 -2.46 -15.24
CA GLU A 165 10.03 -1.42 -15.45
C GLU A 165 9.07 -1.84 -16.58
N VAL A 166 7.78 -1.52 -16.41
CA VAL A 166 6.72 -1.74 -17.40
C VAL A 166 5.83 -0.51 -17.45
N PHE A 167 5.66 0.10 -18.62
CA PHE A 167 4.90 1.35 -18.81
C PHE A 167 5.29 2.47 -17.81
N GLY A 168 6.59 2.71 -17.59
CA GLY A 168 7.07 3.71 -16.64
C GLY A 168 6.89 3.32 -15.16
N MET A 169 6.39 2.13 -14.86
CA MET A 169 6.15 1.66 -13.49
C MET A 169 7.21 0.65 -13.05
N ASN A 170 7.79 0.88 -11.87
CA ASN A 170 8.73 -0.05 -11.25
C ASN A 170 8.02 -1.33 -10.81
N VAL A 171 8.44 -2.48 -11.32
CA VAL A 171 7.80 -3.77 -11.01
C VAL A 171 8.35 -4.35 -9.72
N VAL A 172 7.46 -4.62 -8.78
CA VAL A 172 7.76 -5.26 -7.49
C VAL A 172 7.01 -6.59 -7.41
N ARG A 173 7.75 -7.70 -7.36
CA ARG A 173 7.17 -9.01 -7.16
C ARG A 173 6.89 -9.25 -5.68
N VAL A 174 5.64 -9.59 -5.37
CA VAL A 174 5.18 -9.88 -4.00
C VAL A 174 4.63 -11.31 -3.89
N PRO A 175 4.79 -11.97 -2.73
CA PRO A 175 4.12 -13.24 -2.48
C PRO A 175 2.58 -13.10 -2.60
N LYS A 176 1.90 -14.14 -3.13
CA LYS A 176 0.43 -14.13 -3.24
C LYS A 176 -0.27 -13.81 -1.89
N SER A 177 0.33 -14.26 -0.78
CA SER A 177 -0.22 -14.02 0.56
C SER A 177 -0.15 -12.56 1.04
N TYR A 178 0.51 -11.65 0.34
CA TYR A 178 0.60 -10.24 0.71
C TYR A 178 -0.60 -9.44 0.18
N LEU A 179 -1.07 -9.77 -1.02
CA LEU A 179 -2.30 -9.19 -1.56
C LEU A 179 -3.53 -9.97 -1.05
N PRO A 180 -4.69 -9.33 -0.90
CA PRO A 180 -5.96 -10.03 -0.71
C PRO A 180 -6.20 -11.09 -1.79
N GLU A 181 -6.99 -12.13 -1.47
CA GLU A 181 -7.17 -13.29 -2.37
C GLU A 181 -7.76 -12.90 -3.72
N ASP A 182 -8.64 -11.92 -3.73
CA ASP A 182 -9.37 -11.45 -4.91
C ASP A 182 -8.65 -10.34 -5.68
N VAL A 183 -7.35 -10.08 -5.38
CA VAL A 183 -6.56 -9.04 -6.03
C VAL A 183 -5.51 -9.65 -6.93
N TYR A 184 -5.53 -9.26 -8.20
CA TYR A 184 -4.56 -9.70 -9.19
C TYR A 184 -3.27 -8.89 -9.14
N PHE A 185 -3.39 -7.56 -9.14
CA PHE A 185 -2.26 -6.65 -8.96
C PHE A 185 -2.70 -5.28 -8.39
N LEU A 186 -1.74 -4.56 -7.88
CA LEU A 186 -1.90 -3.21 -7.34
C LEU A 186 -0.87 -2.28 -7.97
N VAL A 187 -1.32 -1.11 -8.41
CA VAL A 187 -0.43 0.01 -8.76
C VAL A 187 -0.56 1.08 -7.70
N ALA A 188 0.55 1.64 -7.25
CA ALA A 188 0.54 2.74 -6.31
C ALA A 188 1.66 3.75 -6.61
N HIS A 189 1.32 5.02 -6.59
CA HIS A 189 2.29 6.10 -6.58
C HIS A 189 2.80 6.32 -5.16
N LYS A 190 4.10 6.55 -4.99
CA LYS A 190 4.76 6.69 -3.68
C LYS A 190 4.09 7.73 -2.78
N ASP A 191 3.70 8.89 -3.34
CA ASP A 191 3.12 9.99 -2.57
C ASP A 191 1.62 9.82 -2.26
N ALA A 192 0.97 8.80 -2.82
CA ALA A 192 -0.43 8.50 -2.56
C ALA A 192 -0.61 7.59 -1.33
N VAL A 193 0.42 6.85 -0.95
CA VAL A 193 0.39 5.86 0.13
C VAL A 193 1.26 6.29 1.30
N LEU A 194 0.81 5.99 2.51
CA LEU A 194 1.51 6.31 3.73
C LEU A 194 1.44 5.14 4.71
N MET A 195 2.60 4.74 5.24
CA MET A 195 2.68 3.72 6.29
C MET A 195 3.46 4.29 7.49
N PRO A 196 2.79 5.05 8.37
CA PRO A 196 3.42 5.64 9.53
C PRO A 196 3.72 4.59 10.61
N TYR A 197 4.94 4.64 11.14
CA TYR A 197 5.35 3.92 12.34
C TYR A 197 5.54 4.91 13.48
N LYS A 198 4.82 4.71 14.60
CA LYS A 198 4.95 5.53 15.79
C LYS A 198 5.86 4.89 16.84
N ILE A 199 5.80 3.57 16.94
CA ILE A 199 6.66 2.76 17.80
C ILE A 199 7.16 1.58 16.96
N ALA A 200 8.46 1.41 16.92
CA ALA A 200 9.12 0.22 16.40
C ALA A 200 10.28 -0.07 17.38
N ASP A 201 9.96 -0.70 18.50
CA ASP A 201 10.89 -0.95 19.58
C ASP A 201 11.03 -2.47 19.82
N ALA A 202 12.24 -2.91 20.05
CA ALA A 202 12.53 -4.27 20.45
C ALA A 202 13.64 -4.27 21.50
N LYS A 203 13.45 -5.05 22.57
CA LYS A 203 14.36 -5.13 23.71
C LYS A 203 14.71 -6.57 23.99
N VAL A 204 15.94 -6.78 24.38
CA VAL A 204 16.45 -8.05 24.91
C VAL A 204 16.81 -7.82 26.38
N HIS A 205 16.18 -8.58 27.26
CA HIS A 205 16.47 -8.60 28.70
C HIS A 205 17.24 -9.86 29.02
N GLU A 206 18.38 -9.72 29.66
CA GLU A 206 19.17 -10.84 30.18
C GLU A 206 18.75 -11.18 31.61
N ASP A 207 18.46 -12.44 31.84
CA ASP A 207 18.05 -13.00 33.16
C ASP A 207 16.95 -12.18 33.87
N PRO A 208 15.81 -11.85 33.22
CA PRO A 208 14.74 -11.11 33.89
C PRO A 208 14.06 -11.95 34.96
N VAL A 209 13.34 -11.30 35.87
CA VAL A 209 12.67 -11.99 36.99
C VAL A 209 11.76 -13.11 36.47
N GLY A 210 11.99 -14.33 36.96
CA GLY A 210 11.21 -15.52 36.60
C GLY A 210 11.66 -16.25 35.34
N VAL A 211 12.71 -15.82 34.66
CA VAL A 211 13.27 -16.47 33.45
C VAL A 211 14.78 -16.62 33.62
N SER A 212 15.30 -17.83 33.56
CA SER A 212 16.75 -18.07 33.47
C SER A 212 17.16 -18.09 32.01
N GLY A 213 17.60 -16.93 31.48
CA GLY A 213 17.95 -16.79 30.08
C GLY A 213 17.63 -15.43 29.52
N ALA A 214 17.33 -15.34 28.22
CA ALA A 214 16.97 -14.11 27.56
C ALA A 214 15.45 -14.01 27.34
N LEU A 215 14.90 -12.82 27.58
CA LEU A 215 13.54 -12.43 27.22
C LEU A 215 13.63 -11.36 26.12
N ILE A 216 12.99 -11.62 24.99
CA ILE A 216 12.93 -10.71 23.84
C ILE A 216 11.51 -10.19 23.75
N GLU A 217 11.37 -8.88 23.77
CA GLU A 217 10.10 -8.19 23.64
C GLU A 217 10.16 -7.23 22.45
N GLY A 218 9.08 -7.15 21.66
CA GLY A 218 8.95 -6.18 20.62
C GLY A 218 7.56 -5.59 20.57
N ARG A 219 7.48 -4.31 20.21
CA ARG A 219 6.21 -3.59 20.02
C ARG A 219 6.25 -2.76 18.77
N HIS A 220 5.21 -2.87 17.93
CA HIS A 220 5.02 -2.13 16.71
C HIS A 220 3.68 -1.41 16.76
N TYR A 221 3.72 -0.08 16.69
CA TYR A 221 2.52 0.74 16.57
C TYR A 221 2.55 1.47 15.24
N TYR A 222 1.72 1.01 14.30
CA TYR A 222 1.71 1.46 12.91
C TYR A 222 0.30 1.46 12.35
N ASP A 223 0.15 2.02 11.16
CA ASP A 223 -1.04 1.87 10.32
C ASP A 223 -0.66 2.07 8.84
N ALA A 224 -1.64 1.95 7.94
CA ALA A 224 -1.45 2.14 6.52
C ALA A 224 -2.66 2.88 5.93
N TYR A 225 -2.38 3.90 5.12
CA TYR A 225 -3.40 4.79 4.56
C TYR A 225 -3.11 5.10 3.08
N VAL A 226 -4.18 5.40 2.36
CA VAL A 226 -4.13 6.15 1.11
C VAL A 226 -4.61 7.56 1.40
N LEU A 227 -3.89 8.56 0.92
CA LEU A 227 -4.25 9.96 1.09
C LEU A 227 -5.43 10.29 0.18
N GLY A 228 -6.54 10.81 0.75
CA GLY A 228 -7.77 11.08 0.01
C GLY A 228 -7.57 12.04 -1.18
N ALA A 229 -6.78 13.11 -0.99
CA ALA A 229 -6.44 14.06 -2.05
C ALA A 229 -5.60 13.46 -3.20
N LYS A 230 -4.94 12.32 -2.96
CA LYS A 230 -4.06 11.64 -3.93
C LYS A 230 -4.49 10.20 -4.23
N CYS A 231 -5.73 9.85 -3.88
CA CYS A 231 -6.24 8.47 -4.02
C CYS A 231 -6.23 7.97 -5.47
N GLY A 232 -6.36 8.86 -6.46
CA GLY A 232 -6.19 8.53 -7.88
C GLY A 232 -4.83 7.90 -8.23
N GLY A 233 -3.81 8.09 -7.38
CA GLY A 233 -2.51 7.43 -7.51
C GLY A 233 -2.48 5.97 -7.08
N VAL A 234 -3.62 5.37 -6.72
CA VAL A 234 -3.70 3.96 -6.34
C VAL A 234 -4.78 3.26 -7.17
N TYR A 235 -4.37 2.23 -7.90
CA TYR A 235 -5.23 1.41 -8.76
C TYR A 235 -5.12 -0.06 -8.37
N ALA A 236 -6.24 -0.74 -8.20
CA ALA A 236 -6.31 -2.17 -7.91
C ALA A 236 -7.13 -2.91 -8.96
N LEU A 237 -6.57 -3.96 -9.55
CA LEU A 237 -7.31 -4.91 -10.37
C LEU A 237 -7.75 -6.07 -9.50
N VAL A 238 -9.07 -6.26 -9.41
CA VAL A 238 -9.69 -7.26 -8.54
C VAL A 238 -10.53 -8.25 -9.35
N ASP A 239 -10.87 -9.37 -8.73
CA ASP A 239 -11.78 -10.35 -9.29
C ASP A 239 -13.18 -9.76 -9.46
N GLU A 240 -13.91 -10.15 -10.52
CA GLU A 240 -15.25 -9.66 -10.81
C GLU A 240 -16.29 -9.98 -9.73
N ASP A 241 -16.05 -11.02 -8.93
CA ASP A 241 -16.91 -11.42 -7.82
C ASP A 241 -16.51 -10.79 -6.47
N CYS A 242 -15.48 -9.94 -6.45
CA CYS A 242 -14.88 -9.39 -5.21
C CYS A 242 -15.75 -8.32 -4.55
N ARG A 243 -16.56 -7.58 -5.30
CA ARG A 243 -17.36 -6.48 -4.76
C ARG A 243 -18.64 -6.96 -4.10
N SER A 244 -18.93 -6.39 -2.93
CA SER A 244 -20.27 -6.46 -2.37
C SER A 244 -21.25 -5.63 -3.22
N SER A 245 -22.53 -6.06 -3.25
CA SER A 245 -23.59 -5.32 -3.94
C SER A 245 -23.65 -3.86 -3.49
N VAL A 246 -23.99 -2.97 -4.42
CA VAL A 246 -24.17 -1.54 -4.12
C VAL A 246 -25.21 -1.37 -3.00
N PRO A 247 -24.98 -0.55 -1.98
CA PRO A 247 -25.94 -0.28 -0.94
C PRO A 247 -27.25 0.29 -1.54
N THR A 248 -28.38 -0.23 -1.10
CA THR A 248 -29.68 0.30 -1.49
C THR A 248 -30.22 1.23 -0.42
N ILE A 249 -30.77 2.37 -0.84
CA ILE A 249 -31.40 3.35 0.03
C ILE A 249 -32.89 3.33 -0.25
N SER A 250 -33.70 2.95 0.75
CA SER A 250 -35.14 2.95 0.67
C SER A 250 -35.72 3.47 1.98
N GLN A 251 -36.68 4.39 1.89
CA GLN A 251 -37.39 4.99 3.03
C GLN A 251 -36.43 5.50 4.15
N GLY A 252 -35.31 6.13 3.77
CA GLY A 252 -34.31 6.65 4.72
C GLY A 252 -33.46 5.58 5.40
N LYS A 253 -33.55 4.31 5.00
CA LYS A 253 -32.75 3.22 5.51
C LYS A 253 -31.75 2.75 4.45
N ILE A 254 -30.47 2.65 4.87
CA ILE A 254 -29.41 2.07 4.04
C ILE A 254 -29.32 0.57 4.32
N THR A 255 -29.45 -0.24 3.29
CA THR A 255 -29.30 -1.70 3.37
C THR A 255 -28.11 -2.12 2.50
N ALA A 256 -27.15 -2.82 3.10
CA ALA A 256 -25.97 -3.35 2.44
C ALA A 256 -25.48 -4.60 3.15
N PHE A 257 -24.64 -5.36 2.47
CA PHE A 257 -23.92 -6.47 3.09
C PHE A 257 -22.66 -5.94 3.78
N GLY A 258 -22.56 -6.13 5.10
CA GLY A 258 -21.39 -5.67 5.89
C GLY A 258 -21.57 -4.31 6.58
N LYS A 259 -20.46 -3.69 6.98
CA LYS A 259 -20.46 -2.38 7.63
C LYS A 259 -20.64 -1.27 6.60
N VAL A 260 -21.65 -0.45 6.80
CA VAL A 260 -21.89 0.74 6.00
C VAL A 260 -21.18 1.94 6.61
N ARG A 261 -20.49 2.72 5.79
CA ARG A 261 -20.01 4.07 6.10
C ARG A 261 -20.71 5.04 5.16
N TYR A 262 -21.02 6.21 5.63
CA TYR A 262 -21.63 7.27 4.84
C TYR A 262 -21.17 8.64 5.31
N THR A 263 -21.23 9.62 4.41
CA THR A 263 -21.01 11.03 4.68
C THR A 263 -22.28 11.81 4.31
N LEU A 264 -22.48 12.96 4.90
CA LEU A 264 -23.63 13.83 4.60
C LEU A 264 -23.27 15.00 3.69
N ASP A 265 -21.98 15.23 3.49
CA ASP A 265 -21.42 16.34 2.71
C ASP A 265 -21.02 15.96 1.28
N GLY A 266 -21.25 14.68 0.90
CA GLY A 266 -20.87 14.16 -0.40
C GLY A 266 -19.41 13.74 -0.53
N SER A 267 -18.61 13.85 0.55
CA SER A 267 -17.25 13.34 0.57
C SER A 267 -17.23 11.80 0.52
N ASP A 268 -16.12 11.23 0.07
CA ASP A 268 -15.97 9.77 0.04
C ASP A 268 -15.76 9.22 1.47
N PRO A 269 -16.66 8.35 1.97
CA PRO A 269 -16.58 7.83 3.33
C PRO A 269 -15.38 6.91 3.61
N ARG A 270 -14.57 6.61 2.59
CA ARG A 270 -13.31 5.85 2.76
C ARG A 270 -12.21 6.71 3.37
N TYR A 271 -12.29 8.04 3.19
CA TYR A 271 -11.26 8.99 3.57
C TYR A 271 -11.71 9.98 4.66
N SER A 272 -12.95 9.89 5.10
CA SER A 272 -13.54 10.74 6.16
C SER A 272 -13.31 10.16 7.57
#